data_0824abc231c553386bd850fc6520741d
#
_entry.id   0824abc231c553386bd850fc6520741d
#
_cell.length_a   1.000
_cell.length_b   1.000
_cell.length_c   1.000
_cell.angle_alpha   90.00
_cell.angle_beta   90.00
_cell.angle_gamma   90.00
#
_symmetry.space_group_name_H-M   'P 1'
#
loop_
_entity.id
_entity.type
_entity.pdbx_description
1 polymer ?
#
loop_
_entity_poly.entity_id
_entity_poly.type
_entity_poly.pdbx_seq_one_letter_code
_entity_poly.pdbx_strand_id
1 'polypeptide(L)'
;MEKKEHNQVNDVINLEKSELYMAEIYNIIDDKEKISQYEKKYKNRLYYHILLSLTHKSFNEKESKNLFEAILKHKKSLDEILNRDVGISVATLDYLQNIKKLFHYPTIVEESTSDFLTDSTTKDGLTNLYVRDVLDIFLRKEIDNAKRQNSYVSFMLIDIDDFKKVNDTYGHQKGDEVLEK
;
A
#
# COMPACT_ATOMS: atom_id res chain seq x y z
N MET A 1 11.97 8.74 22.19
CA MET A 1 10.57 8.90 21.72
C MET A 1 10.45 8.86 20.20
N GLU A 2 11.46 9.24 19.43
CA GLU A 2 11.45 9.28 17.94
C GLU A 2 11.34 7.92 17.22
N LYS A 3 11.80 6.82 17.82
CA LYS A 3 11.74 5.50 17.17
C LYS A 3 10.35 4.86 17.06
N LYS A 4 9.37 5.32 17.83
CA LYS A 4 7.99 4.76 17.80
C LYS A 4 7.10 5.39 16.72
N GLU A 5 7.32 6.66 16.39
CA GLU A 5 6.55 7.34 15.35
C GLU A 5 6.96 6.92 13.94
N HIS A 6 8.27 6.66 13.72
CA HIS A 6 8.77 6.21 12.41
C HIS A 6 8.28 4.81 11.99
N ASN A 7 7.97 3.95 12.97
CA ASN A 7 7.37 2.62 12.67
C ASN A 7 5.88 2.71 12.31
N GLN A 8 5.16 3.74 12.79
CA GLN A 8 3.73 3.90 12.49
C GLN A 8 3.47 4.34 11.04
N VAL A 9 4.33 5.19 10.47
CA VAL A 9 4.18 5.63 9.06
C VAL A 9 4.47 4.46 8.09
N ASN A 10 5.46 3.64 8.38
CA ASN A 10 5.75 2.44 7.58
C ASN A 10 4.62 1.39 7.60
N ASP A 11 3.82 1.36 8.67
CA ASP A 11 2.67 0.45 8.77
C ASP A 11 1.39 1.01 8.10
N VAL A 12 1.33 2.32 7.83
CA VAL A 12 0.12 2.99 7.32
C VAL A 12 0.16 3.21 5.81
N ILE A 13 1.34 3.40 5.20
CA ILE A 13 1.46 3.72 3.78
C ILE A 13 2.23 2.62 3.06
N ASN A 14 1.53 1.67 2.48
CA ASN A 14 2.15 0.75 1.53
C ASN A 14 2.06 1.34 0.12
N LEU A 15 3.17 1.90 -0.35
CA LEU A 15 3.31 2.47 -1.69
C LEU A 15 3.50 1.41 -2.78
N GLU A 16 3.55 0.12 -2.42
CA GLU A 16 3.57 -0.95 -3.40
C GLU A 16 2.15 -1.14 -3.95
N LYS A 17 1.99 -0.90 -5.24
CA LYS A 17 0.74 -1.21 -5.95
C LYS A 17 0.71 -2.69 -6.30
N SER A 18 -0.41 -3.34 -6.04
CA SER A 18 -0.64 -4.69 -6.55
C SER A 18 -0.81 -4.64 -8.07
N GLU A 19 -0.28 -5.66 -8.75
CA GLU A 19 -0.56 -5.89 -10.18
C GLU A 19 -1.87 -6.65 -10.40
N LEU A 20 -2.58 -7.01 -9.31
CA LEU A 20 -3.79 -7.81 -9.34
C LEU A 20 -4.97 -7.00 -8.80
N TYR A 21 -5.98 -6.78 -9.61
CA TYR A 21 -7.18 -6.04 -9.25
C TYR A 21 -8.18 -6.91 -8.48
N MET A 22 -9.00 -6.28 -7.62
CA MET A 22 -10.03 -6.98 -6.84
C MET A 22 -10.97 -7.83 -7.69
N ALA A 23 -11.39 -7.34 -8.88
CA ALA A 23 -12.23 -8.10 -9.80
C ALA A 23 -11.59 -9.43 -10.28
N GLU A 24 -10.26 -9.44 -10.47
CA GLU A 24 -9.52 -10.66 -10.82
C GLU A 24 -9.47 -11.62 -9.62
N ILE A 25 -9.27 -11.10 -8.40
CA ILE A 25 -9.26 -11.90 -7.18
C ILE A 25 -10.60 -12.63 -7.03
N TYR A 26 -11.72 -11.91 -7.11
CA TYR A 26 -13.05 -12.53 -7.04
C TYR A 26 -13.28 -13.61 -8.11
N ASN A 27 -12.65 -13.48 -9.28
CA ASN A 27 -12.77 -14.46 -10.37
C ASN A 27 -11.96 -15.74 -10.15
N ILE A 28 -10.91 -15.70 -9.35
CA ILE A 28 -9.96 -16.82 -9.21
C ILE A 28 -10.08 -17.58 -7.90
N ILE A 29 -10.63 -16.96 -6.84
CA ILE A 29 -10.55 -17.52 -5.47
C ILE A 29 -11.21 -18.88 -5.30
N ASP A 30 -12.27 -19.16 -6.06
CA ASP A 30 -13.05 -20.40 -5.97
C ASP A 30 -12.66 -21.42 -7.05
N ASP A 31 -11.67 -21.10 -7.90
CA ASP A 31 -11.28 -21.91 -9.05
C ASP A 31 -9.78 -22.30 -8.98
N LYS A 32 -9.54 -23.55 -8.61
CA LYS A 32 -8.18 -24.09 -8.46
C LYS A 32 -7.38 -24.09 -9.77
N GLU A 33 -8.03 -24.25 -10.92
CA GLU A 33 -7.34 -24.27 -12.20
C GLU A 33 -6.89 -22.84 -12.57
N LYS A 34 -7.74 -21.85 -12.33
CA LYS A 34 -7.38 -20.44 -12.50
C LYS A 34 -6.27 -20.03 -11.55
N ILE A 35 -6.33 -20.40 -10.27
CA ILE A 35 -5.25 -20.13 -9.30
C ILE A 35 -3.92 -20.68 -9.85
N SER A 36 -3.90 -21.91 -10.35
CA SER A 36 -2.69 -22.51 -10.92
C SER A 36 -2.17 -21.76 -12.16
N GLN A 37 -3.05 -21.25 -13.01
CA GLN A 37 -2.67 -20.41 -14.16
C GLN A 37 -2.07 -19.09 -13.71
N TYR A 38 -2.67 -18.44 -12.71
CA TYR A 38 -2.18 -17.19 -12.15
C TYR A 38 -0.87 -17.36 -11.37
N GLU A 39 -0.65 -18.48 -10.65
CA GLU A 39 0.65 -18.80 -10.05
C GLU A 39 1.79 -18.79 -11.08
N LYS A 40 1.54 -19.35 -12.27
CA LYS A 40 2.51 -19.32 -13.37
C LYS A 40 2.71 -17.89 -13.92
N LYS A 41 1.64 -17.13 -14.09
CA LYS A 41 1.68 -15.74 -14.57
C LYS A 41 2.49 -14.85 -13.64
N TYR A 42 2.28 -14.96 -12.33
CA TYR A 42 2.91 -14.10 -11.32
C TYR A 42 4.20 -14.66 -10.71
N LYS A 43 4.77 -15.74 -11.28
CA LYS A 43 6.11 -16.27 -10.94
C LYS A 43 6.36 -16.39 -9.43
N ASN A 44 5.47 -17.06 -8.72
CA ASN A 44 5.51 -17.25 -7.26
C ASN A 44 5.33 -15.95 -6.44
N ARG A 45 4.65 -14.93 -6.97
CA ARG A 45 4.24 -13.74 -6.24
C ARG A 45 2.72 -13.51 -6.23
N LEU A 46 1.94 -14.52 -6.62
CA LEU A 46 0.49 -14.42 -6.69
C LEU A 46 -0.13 -14.06 -5.33
N TYR A 47 0.22 -14.82 -4.30
CA TYR A 47 -0.36 -14.65 -2.98
C TYR A 47 0.03 -13.31 -2.33
N TYR A 48 1.26 -12.87 -2.60
CA TYR A 48 1.70 -11.51 -2.25
C TYR A 48 0.77 -10.45 -2.85
N HIS A 49 0.50 -10.51 -4.15
CA HIS A 49 -0.38 -9.54 -4.82
C HIS A 49 -1.83 -9.64 -4.34
N ILE A 50 -2.35 -10.85 -4.09
CA ILE A 50 -3.68 -11.05 -3.52
C ILE A 50 -3.79 -10.35 -2.15
N LEU A 51 -2.86 -10.63 -1.25
CA LEU A 51 -2.89 -10.04 0.10
C LEU A 51 -2.67 -8.53 0.06
N LEU A 52 -1.80 -8.06 -0.82
CA LEU A 52 -1.56 -6.63 -1.00
C LEU A 52 -2.84 -5.90 -1.46
N SER A 53 -3.58 -6.46 -2.43
CA SER A 53 -4.86 -5.88 -2.86
C SER A 53 -5.92 -5.92 -1.77
N LEU A 54 -6.01 -7.02 -1.01
CA LEU A 54 -7.04 -7.19 0.03
C LEU A 54 -6.77 -6.35 1.28
N THR A 55 -5.51 -6.01 1.56
CA THR A 55 -5.12 -5.46 2.88
C THR A 55 -4.30 -4.19 2.82
N HIS A 56 -3.80 -3.82 1.64
CA HIS A 56 -2.79 -2.77 1.45
C HIS A 56 -1.55 -2.94 2.34
N LYS A 57 -1.28 -4.18 2.80
CA LYS A 57 -0.12 -4.53 3.63
C LYS A 57 0.74 -5.57 2.94
N SER A 58 2.06 -5.38 2.96
CA SER A 58 3.01 -6.31 2.37
C SER A 58 3.34 -7.45 3.34
N PHE A 59 3.32 -8.66 2.82
CA PHE A 59 3.80 -9.87 3.48
C PHE A 59 4.76 -10.57 2.53
N ASN A 60 5.67 -11.42 3.02
CA ASN A 60 6.44 -12.26 2.11
C ASN A 60 5.54 -13.33 1.45
N GLU A 61 5.95 -13.87 0.31
CA GLU A 61 5.10 -14.79 -0.48
C GLU A 61 4.65 -16.04 0.31
N LYS A 62 5.55 -16.63 1.11
CA LYS A 62 5.22 -17.80 1.94
C LYS A 62 4.18 -17.47 3.00
N GLU A 63 4.33 -16.33 3.63
CA GLU A 63 3.37 -15.84 4.64
C GLU A 63 2.04 -15.49 3.98
N SER A 64 2.08 -14.83 2.82
CA SER A 64 0.89 -14.49 2.04
C SER A 64 0.10 -15.74 1.66
N LYS A 65 0.77 -16.78 1.19
CA LYS A 65 0.12 -18.06 0.86
C LYS A 65 -0.56 -18.68 2.07
N ASN A 66 0.15 -18.76 3.19
CA ASN A 66 -0.40 -19.32 4.43
C ASN A 66 -1.61 -18.52 4.95
N LEU A 67 -1.51 -17.18 4.90
CA LEU A 67 -2.62 -16.31 5.31
C LEU A 67 -3.81 -16.47 4.36
N PHE A 68 -3.59 -16.49 3.05
CA PHE A 68 -4.66 -16.65 2.07
C PHE A 68 -5.41 -17.98 2.23
N GLU A 69 -4.68 -19.10 2.39
CA GLU A 69 -5.29 -20.42 2.63
C GLU A 69 -6.12 -20.43 3.92
N ALA A 70 -5.63 -19.78 4.98
CA ALA A 70 -6.34 -19.68 6.24
C ALA A 70 -7.59 -18.77 6.12
N ILE A 71 -7.51 -17.68 5.37
CA ILE A 71 -8.64 -16.79 5.08
C ILE A 71 -9.71 -17.53 4.27
N LEU A 72 -9.34 -18.31 3.25
CA LEU A 72 -10.30 -19.12 2.49
C LEU A 72 -11.02 -20.15 3.36
N LYS A 73 -10.27 -20.81 4.26
CA LYS A 73 -10.87 -21.75 5.21
C LYS A 73 -11.85 -21.03 6.15
N HIS A 74 -11.48 -19.86 6.62
CA HIS A 74 -12.32 -19.03 7.49
C HIS A 74 -13.58 -18.54 6.75
N LYS A 75 -13.42 -18.07 5.49
CA LYS A 75 -14.55 -17.70 4.63
C LYS A 75 -15.57 -18.82 4.54
N LYS A 76 -15.10 -20.04 4.21
CA LYS A 76 -15.98 -21.20 4.11
C LYS A 76 -16.77 -21.47 5.40
N SER A 77 -16.12 -21.36 6.56
CA SER A 77 -16.80 -21.52 7.85
C SER A 77 -17.85 -20.43 8.09
N LEU A 78 -17.56 -19.17 7.71
CA LEU A 78 -18.53 -18.08 7.81
C LEU A 78 -19.70 -18.26 6.86
N ASP A 79 -19.47 -18.70 5.62
CA ASP A 79 -20.50 -18.98 4.62
C ASP A 79 -21.47 -20.05 5.12
N GLU A 80 -20.92 -21.12 5.74
CA GLU A 80 -21.72 -22.22 6.32
C GLU A 80 -22.58 -21.73 7.52
N ILE A 81 -21.99 -20.94 8.44
CA ILE A 81 -22.69 -20.42 9.63
C ILE A 81 -23.78 -19.44 9.24
N LEU A 82 -23.49 -18.53 8.30
CA LEU A 82 -24.39 -17.45 7.90
C LEU A 82 -25.34 -17.84 6.77
N ASN A 83 -25.18 -19.05 6.22
CA ASN A 83 -25.93 -19.58 5.07
C ASN A 83 -25.99 -18.59 3.88
N ARG A 84 -24.88 -17.91 3.63
CA ARG A 84 -24.70 -17.00 2.48
C ARG A 84 -23.21 -16.80 2.20
N ASP A 85 -22.88 -16.40 0.98
CA ASP A 85 -21.54 -15.94 0.65
C ASP A 85 -21.24 -14.61 1.38
N VAL A 86 -20.19 -14.57 2.19
CA VAL A 86 -19.74 -13.37 2.90
C VAL A 86 -18.72 -12.56 2.10
N GLY A 87 -18.21 -13.09 1.00
CA GLY A 87 -17.17 -12.49 0.19
C GLY A 87 -15.78 -12.53 0.84
N ILE A 88 -14.75 -12.49 -0.02
CA ILE A 88 -13.37 -12.62 0.44
C ILE A 88 -12.91 -11.42 1.28
N SER A 89 -13.35 -10.21 0.95
CA SER A 89 -12.97 -8.99 1.67
C SER A 89 -13.44 -9.02 3.13
N VAL A 90 -14.69 -9.44 3.36
CA VAL A 90 -15.25 -9.56 4.72
C VAL A 90 -14.54 -10.65 5.51
N ALA A 91 -14.32 -11.81 4.90
CA ALA A 91 -13.59 -12.90 5.54
C ALA A 91 -12.14 -12.53 5.86
N THR A 92 -11.47 -11.78 4.99
CA THR A 92 -10.11 -11.27 5.22
C THR A 92 -10.08 -10.32 6.42
N LEU A 93 -10.99 -9.36 6.45
CA LEU A 93 -11.08 -8.38 7.54
C LEU A 93 -11.32 -9.08 8.88
N ASP A 94 -12.33 -9.96 8.94
CA ASP A 94 -12.66 -10.68 10.17
C ASP A 94 -11.51 -11.57 10.64
N TYR A 95 -10.89 -12.31 9.73
CA TYR A 95 -9.76 -13.18 10.07
C TYR A 95 -8.56 -12.42 10.61
N LEU A 96 -8.17 -11.34 9.93
CA LEU A 96 -6.99 -10.56 10.30
C LEU A 96 -7.21 -9.72 11.57
N GLN A 97 -8.42 -9.25 11.80
CA GLN A 97 -8.77 -8.47 12.99
C GLN A 97 -9.03 -9.36 14.21
N ASN A 98 -9.91 -10.35 14.09
CA ASN A 98 -10.45 -11.09 15.23
C ASN A 98 -9.66 -12.37 15.55
N ILE A 99 -9.11 -13.05 14.53
CA ILE A 99 -8.38 -14.29 14.71
C ILE A 99 -6.88 -14.06 14.84
N LYS A 100 -6.28 -13.35 13.86
CA LYS A 100 -4.84 -13.06 13.85
C LYS A 100 -4.44 -11.86 14.66
N LYS A 101 -5.36 -10.93 14.94
CA LYS A 101 -5.13 -9.66 15.66
C LYS A 101 -4.01 -8.82 15.05
N LEU A 102 -3.89 -8.87 13.71
CA LEU A 102 -2.93 -8.07 12.95
C LEU A 102 -3.45 -6.67 12.66
N PHE A 103 -4.77 -6.47 12.69
CA PHE A 103 -5.42 -5.17 12.53
C PHE A 103 -6.12 -4.78 13.84
N HIS A 104 -5.88 -3.55 14.30
CA HIS A 104 -6.50 -3.06 15.54
C HIS A 104 -7.73 -2.18 15.26
N TYR A 105 -7.63 -1.29 14.28
CA TYR A 105 -8.71 -0.36 13.91
C TYR A 105 -8.79 -0.24 12.38
N PRO A 106 -9.16 -1.31 11.66
CA PRO A 106 -9.24 -1.25 10.22
C PRO A 106 -10.40 -0.36 9.78
N THR A 107 -10.18 0.39 8.70
CA THR A 107 -11.21 1.17 8.03
C THR A 107 -11.50 0.56 6.66
N ILE A 108 -12.77 0.48 6.28
CA ILE A 108 -13.16 0.03 4.94
C ILE A 108 -13.21 1.27 4.05
N VAL A 109 -12.46 1.22 2.94
CA VAL A 109 -12.41 2.29 1.94
C VAL A 109 -12.72 1.70 0.58
N GLU A 110 -13.56 2.38 -0.19
CA GLU A 110 -13.83 1.99 -1.58
C GLU A 110 -12.57 2.17 -2.43
N GLU A 111 -12.29 1.25 -3.37
CA GLU A 111 -11.05 1.23 -4.15
C GLU A 111 -10.80 2.56 -4.89
N SER A 112 -11.85 3.15 -5.45
CA SER A 112 -11.79 4.47 -6.10
C SER A 112 -11.38 5.62 -5.16
N THR A 113 -11.68 5.48 -3.87
CA THR A 113 -11.33 6.47 -2.83
C THR A 113 -9.94 6.22 -2.26
N SER A 114 -9.44 4.97 -2.31
CA SER A 114 -8.12 4.58 -1.80
C SER A 114 -6.99 5.33 -2.53
N ASP A 115 -7.06 5.45 -3.85
CA ASP A 115 -6.06 6.20 -4.63
C ASP A 115 -6.04 7.68 -4.25
N PHE A 116 -7.22 8.28 -4.03
CA PHE A 116 -7.34 9.67 -3.60
C PHE A 116 -6.78 9.87 -2.17
N LEU A 117 -7.08 8.99 -1.23
CA LEU A 117 -6.54 9.07 0.14
C LEU A 117 -5.03 8.87 0.15
N THR A 118 -4.50 7.95 -0.65
CA THR A 118 -3.07 7.74 -0.78
C THR A 118 -2.38 8.98 -1.34
N ASP A 119 -2.92 9.56 -2.40
CA ASP A 119 -2.38 10.80 -2.98
C ASP A 119 -2.48 12.00 -2.01
N SER A 120 -3.60 12.16 -1.30
CA SER A 120 -3.78 13.26 -0.35
C SER A 120 -2.91 13.18 0.90
N THR A 121 -2.48 11.97 1.29
CA THR A 121 -1.60 11.77 2.46
C THR A 121 -0.11 11.71 2.08
N THR A 122 0.20 11.40 0.83
CA THR A 122 1.59 11.25 0.36
C THR A 122 2.10 12.40 -0.45
N LYS A 123 1.22 13.28 -0.93
CA LYS A 123 1.58 14.45 -1.76
C LYS A 123 1.19 15.75 -1.08
N ASP A 124 2.00 16.76 -1.29
CA ASP A 124 1.72 18.15 -0.92
C ASP A 124 0.65 18.73 -1.83
N GLY A 125 -0.39 19.34 -1.24
CA GLY A 125 -1.55 19.84 -1.99
C GLY A 125 -1.27 20.99 -2.93
N LEU A 126 -0.19 21.75 -2.72
CA LEU A 126 0.20 22.86 -3.56
C LEU A 126 1.07 22.41 -4.74
N THR A 127 2.13 21.66 -4.43
CA THR A 127 3.19 21.31 -5.39
C THR A 127 2.97 19.97 -6.07
N ASN A 128 2.06 19.13 -5.55
CA ASN A 128 1.86 17.75 -5.96
C ASN A 128 3.13 16.86 -5.84
N LEU A 129 4.14 17.31 -5.13
CA LEU A 129 5.33 16.56 -4.81
C LEU A 129 5.08 15.67 -3.59
N TYR A 130 5.86 14.61 -3.45
CA TYR A 130 5.77 13.75 -2.28
C TYR A 130 6.17 14.49 -1.00
N VAL A 131 5.39 14.32 0.07
CA VAL A 131 5.71 14.87 1.38
C VAL A 131 6.97 14.22 1.97
N ARG A 132 7.62 14.92 2.90
CA ARG A 132 8.88 14.47 3.51
C ARG A 132 8.82 13.06 4.10
N ASP A 133 7.71 12.70 4.74
CA ASP A 133 7.58 11.42 5.43
C ASP A 133 7.61 10.21 4.46
N VAL A 134 7.35 10.45 3.19
CA VAL A 134 7.40 9.46 2.12
C VAL A 134 8.82 9.27 1.58
N LEU A 135 9.68 10.28 1.71
CA LEU A 135 11.06 10.26 1.18
C LEU A 135 11.87 9.08 1.72
N ASP A 136 11.82 8.82 3.02
CA ASP A 136 12.59 7.75 3.66
C ASP A 136 12.19 6.36 3.13
N ILE A 137 10.91 6.18 2.82
CA ILE A 137 10.36 4.93 2.28
C ILE A 137 10.90 4.71 0.87
N PHE A 138 10.79 5.72 0.00
CA PHE A 138 11.32 5.66 -1.37
C PHE A 138 12.83 5.47 -1.39
N LEU A 139 13.56 6.22 -0.58
CA LEU A 139 15.02 6.14 -0.54
C LEU A 139 15.51 4.76 -0.12
N ARG A 140 14.91 4.15 0.91
CA ARG A 140 15.22 2.78 1.31
C ARG A 140 14.94 1.78 0.21
N LYS A 141 13.78 1.89 -0.45
CA LYS A 141 13.39 1.02 -1.56
C LYS A 141 14.38 1.12 -2.72
N GLU A 142 14.77 2.33 -3.11
CA GLU A 142 15.72 2.53 -4.20
C GLU A 142 17.13 2.04 -3.86
N ILE A 143 17.58 2.24 -2.61
CA ILE A 143 18.85 1.69 -2.14
C ILE A 143 18.85 0.15 -2.17
N ASP A 144 17.76 -0.48 -1.75
CA ASP A 144 17.65 -1.94 -1.76
C ASP A 144 17.55 -2.50 -3.19
N ASN A 145 16.87 -1.78 -4.08
CA ASN A 145 16.84 -2.10 -5.52
C ASN A 145 18.24 -2.02 -6.14
N ALA A 146 18.96 -0.93 -5.88
CA ALA A 146 20.30 -0.72 -6.38
C ALA A 146 21.26 -1.81 -5.89
N LYS A 147 21.19 -2.19 -4.61
CA LYS A 147 21.99 -3.32 -4.07
C LYS A 147 21.69 -4.63 -4.79
N ARG A 148 20.40 -4.94 -5.07
CA ARG A 148 20.00 -6.17 -5.77
C ARG A 148 20.46 -6.19 -7.22
N GLN A 149 20.44 -5.03 -7.88
CA GLN A 149 20.80 -4.89 -9.30
C GLN A 149 22.27 -4.54 -9.51
N ASN A 150 23.07 -4.43 -8.45
CA ASN A 150 24.45 -3.96 -8.48
C ASN A 150 24.60 -2.63 -9.27
N SER A 151 23.68 -1.69 -8.99
CA SER A 151 23.60 -0.37 -9.60
C SER A 151 23.79 0.73 -8.53
N TYR A 152 23.73 1.99 -8.94
CA TYR A 152 23.93 3.16 -8.08
C TYR A 152 22.62 3.93 -7.92
N VAL A 153 22.45 4.55 -6.75
CA VAL A 153 21.43 5.57 -6.50
C VAL A 153 22.12 6.92 -6.37
N SER A 154 21.60 7.92 -7.06
CA SER A 154 22.04 9.32 -6.90
C SER A 154 20.94 10.09 -6.17
N PHE A 155 21.33 10.88 -5.19
CA PHE A 155 20.46 11.75 -4.43
C PHE A 155 20.82 13.22 -4.70
N MET A 156 19.82 14.04 -5.00
CA MET A 156 19.98 15.48 -5.23
C MET A 156 19.10 16.24 -4.25
N LEU A 157 19.69 17.19 -3.53
CA LEU A 157 18.97 18.13 -2.69
C LEU A 157 18.93 19.48 -3.42
N ILE A 158 17.73 20.03 -3.58
CA ILE A 158 17.51 21.33 -4.26
C ILE A 158 16.82 22.25 -3.27
N ASP A 159 17.23 23.51 -3.23
CA ASP A 159 16.62 24.57 -2.45
C ASP A 159 16.42 25.82 -3.30
N ILE A 160 15.42 26.64 -3.00
CA ILE A 160 15.16 27.89 -3.71
C ILE A 160 15.86 29.02 -2.97
N ASP A 161 16.86 29.62 -3.63
CA ASP A 161 17.60 30.72 -3.06
C ASP A 161 16.68 31.92 -2.76
N ASP A 162 16.86 32.48 -1.56
CA ASP A 162 16.14 33.69 -1.13
C ASP A 162 14.60 33.60 -1.16
N PHE A 163 13.99 32.37 -1.14
CA PHE A 163 12.54 32.19 -1.20
C PHE A 163 11.77 33.00 -0.14
N LYS A 164 12.37 33.17 1.04
CA LYS A 164 11.81 34.03 2.06
C LYS A 164 11.66 35.49 1.60
N LYS A 165 12.62 36.02 0.85
CA LYS A 165 12.53 37.41 0.30
C LYS A 165 11.38 37.56 -0.69
N VAL A 166 11.10 36.51 -1.47
CA VAL A 166 9.94 36.49 -2.38
C VAL A 166 8.65 36.64 -1.58
N ASN A 167 8.48 35.84 -0.52
CA ASN A 167 7.32 35.93 0.35
C ASN A 167 7.20 37.29 1.05
N ASP A 168 8.31 37.80 1.60
CA ASP A 168 8.32 39.06 2.33
C ASP A 168 8.05 40.28 1.40
N THR A 169 8.43 40.20 0.13
CA THR A 169 8.28 41.29 -0.85
C THR A 169 6.95 41.27 -1.60
N TYR A 170 6.50 40.06 -1.99
CA TYR A 170 5.34 39.87 -2.89
C TYR A 170 4.16 39.17 -2.26
N GLY A 171 4.29 38.72 -0.99
CA GLY A 171 3.27 38.00 -0.26
C GLY A 171 3.29 36.50 -0.53
N HIS A 172 2.65 35.72 0.37
CA HIS A 172 2.64 34.26 0.32
C HIS A 172 1.97 33.70 -0.94
N GLN A 173 0.91 34.34 -1.46
CA GLN A 173 0.28 33.89 -2.70
C GLN A 173 1.25 33.86 -3.89
N LYS A 174 2.18 34.84 -3.93
CA LYS A 174 3.19 34.85 -4.97
C LYS A 174 4.29 33.85 -4.76
N GLY A 175 4.60 33.53 -3.50
CA GLY A 175 5.46 32.43 -3.14
C GLY A 175 4.87 31.07 -3.56
N ASP A 176 3.58 30.88 -3.34
CA ASP A 176 2.87 29.66 -3.76
C ASP A 176 2.94 29.48 -5.29
N GLU A 177 2.71 30.53 -6.09
CA GLU A 177 2.86 30.49 -7.54
C GLU A 177 4.29 30.13 -8.01
N VAL A 178 5.30 30.46 -7.22
CA VAL A 178 6.70 30.09 -7.49
C VAL A 178 6.94 28.61 -7.23
N LEU A 179 6.29 28.04 -6.19
CA LEU A 179 6.41 26.63 -5.85
C LEU A 179 5.63 25.71 -6.80
N GLU A 180 4.57 26.21 -7.46
CA GLU A 180 3.78 25.47 -8.44
C GLU A 180 4.44 25.30 -9.82
N LYS A 181 5.52 26.06 -10.10
CA LYS A 181 6.24 26.08 -11.40
C LYS A 181 7.41 25.12 -11.41
#